data_9b902ce5122e5a78c3b2f8c5b5be7767
#
_entry.id   9b902ce5122e5a78c3b2f8c5b5be7767
#
_cell.length_a   1.000
_cell.length_b   1.000
_cell.length_c   1.000
_cell.angle_alpha   90.00
_cell.angle_beta   90.00
_cell.angle_gamma   90.00
#
_symmetry.space_group_name_H-M   'P 1'
#
loop_
_entity.id
_entity.type
_entity.pdbx_description
1 polymer ?
#
loop_
_entity_poly.entity_id
_entity_poly.type
_entity_poly.pdbx_seq_one_letter_code
_entity_poly.pdbx_strand_id
1 'polypeptide(L)'
;MALFTENYQEEMMQILKDMAHVRISGTKEEADCAVYLQECCKKMGFEARLEAFQVEMCDIHEAVLTVDGKEIPCKGYRCAGSGTVEAPFYYMPNTDACSLAQCKGKIVMLDGGVGYWGYRDLIENGAVGIITYDGNANYADEDIDLRELRSFVREGSDNKKIPCVNINAKSAIKLVNQNAANAKIVLNQDEWMGDSHNVILDLPGETDEMIVLSAHYDSTPLSQGVYDNMSGSVGLLGIADYFRQHPHRYSLRFVWCGSEERGLLGSKAYVAAHEEDLKKTVLNINLDMIGCIMGKFIACCTSEEKLVHYIEYLASETGFGMAARQGVYSSDSTPFADKGI
;
A
#
# COMPACT_ATOMS: atom_id res chain seq x y z
N MET A 1 -11.55 -23.16 -21.44
CA MET A 1 -11.48 -22.25 -22.59
C MET A 1 -10.33 -21.32 -22.31
N ALA A 2 -9.47 -20.94 -23.26
CA ALA A 2 -8.39 -20.01 -22.98
C ALA A 2 -8.95 -18.63 -22.65
N LEU A 3 -8.36 -17.90 -21.69
CA LEU A 3 -8.70 -16.51 -21.44
C LEU A 3 -8.17 -15.63 -22.58
N PHE A 4 -7.00 -16.00 -23.08
CA PHE A 4 -6.30 -15.30 -24.14
C PHE A 4 -6.27 -16.13 -25.41
N THR A 5 -6.46 -15.47 -26.55
CA THR A 5 -6.40 -16.03 -27.90
C THR A 5 -5.06 -15.67 -28.58
N GLU A 6 -5.00 -15.78 -29.91
CA GLU A 6 -3.83 -15.31 -30.68
C GLU A 6 -3.59 -13.78 -30.54
N ASN A 7 -4.63 -13.03 -30.17
CA ASN A 7 -4.56 -11.57 -29.89
C ASN A 7 -4.25 -11.25 -28.42
N TYR A 8 -3.43 -12.06 -27.79
CA TYR A 8 -3.08 -12.00 -26.37
C TYR A 8 -2.78 -10.58 -25.85
N GLN A 9 -2.02 -9.79 -26.60
CA GLN A 9 -1.66 -8.42 -26.19
C GLN A 9 -2.88 -7.48 -26.17
N GLU A 10 -3.78 -7.60 -27.15
CA GLU A 10 -4.97 -6.77 -27.20
C GLU A 10 -5.94 -7.11 -26.07
N GLU A 11 -6.06 -8.39 -25.75
CA GLU A 11 -6.93 -8.88 -24.66
C GLU A 11 -6.41 -8.46 -23.29
N MET A 12 -5.10 -8.57 -23.03
CA MET A 12 -4.47 -8.05 -21.82
C MET A 12 -4.65 -6.53 -21.71
N MET A 13 -4.45 -5.81 -22.80
CA MET A 13 -4.67 -4.37 -22.85
C MET A 13 -6.13 -4.00 -22.62
N GLN A 14 -7.09 -4.84 -23.05
CA GLN A 14 -8.50 -4.59 -22.78
C GLN A 14 -8.83 -4.73 -21.30
N ILE A 15 -8.30 -5.74 -20.61
CA ILE A 15 -8.46 -5.91 -19.16
C ILE A 15 -7.91 -4.69 -18.42
N LEU A 16 -6.72 -4.19 -18.80
CA LEU A 16 -6.15 -2.98 -18.23
C LEU A 16 -7.05 -1.74 -18.42
N LYS A 17 -7.68 -1.60 -19.59
CA LYS A 17 -8.61 -0.51 -19.88
C LYS A 17 -9.92 -0.62 -19.09
N ASP A 18 -10.46 -1.82 -18.96
CA ASP A 18 -11.69 -2.09 -18.22
C ASP A 18 -11.52 -1.74 -16.74
N MET A 19 -10.31 -1.94 -16.20
CA MET A 19 -9.96 -1.68 -14.80
C MET A 19 -9.27 -0.31 -14.59
N ALA A 20 -9.23 0.56 -15.60
CA ALA A 20 -8.62 1.88 -15.52
C ALA A 20 -9.49 2.90 -14.75
N HIS A 21 -9.75 2.62 -13.48
CA HIS A 21 -10.47 3.49 -12.55
C HIS A 21 -9.90 3.34 -11.13
N VAL A 22 -10.18 4.31 -10.27
CA VAL A 22 -9.74 4.29 -8.87
C VAL A 22 -10.44 3.16 -8.12
N ARG A 23 -9.65 2.36 -7.38
CA ARG A 23 -10.08 1.16 -6.65
C ARG A 23 -9.54 1.19 -5.23
N ILE A 24 -10.02 2.17 -4.46
CA ILE A 24 -9.54 2.36 -3.08
C ILE A 24 -9.95 1.18 -2.22
N SER A 25 -9.03 0.72 -1.39
CA SER A 25 -9.22 -0.31 -0.37
C SER A 25 -10.55 -0.16 0.39
N GLY A 26 -11.32 -1.24 0.47
CA GLY A 26 -12.60 -1.31 1.18
C GLY A 26 -13.77 -0.62 0.48
N THR A 27 -13.59 -0.15 -0.78
CA THR A 27 -14.68 0.43 -1.57
C THR A 27 -15.35 -0.59 -2.47
N LYS A 28 -16.50 -0.21 -3.01
CA LYS A 28 -17.22 -1.02 -3.99
C LYS A 28 -16.39 -1.27 -5.25
N GLU A 29 -15.62 -0.28 -5.70
CA GLU A 29 -14.78 -0.36 -6.90
C GLU A 29 -13.66 -1.40 -6.72
N GLU A 30 -13.07 -1.50 -5.53
CA GLU A 30 -12.13 -2.57 -5.20
C GLU A 30 -12.82 -3.94 -5.21
N ALA A 31 -13.98 -4.05 -4.57
CA ALA A 31 -14.76 -5.30 -4.55
C ALA A 31 -15.22 -5.74 -5.95
N ASP A 32 -15.67 -4.80 -6.80
CA ASP A 32 -16.04 -5.07 -8.19
C ASP A 32 -14.83 -5.58 -9.00
N CYS A 33 -13.62 -5.05 -8.74
CA CYS A 33 -12.39 -5.54 -9.37
C CYS A 33 -12.03 -6.97 -8.91
N ALA A 34 -12.20 -7.31 -7.64
CA ALA A 34 -12.01 -8.67 -7.15
C ALA A 34 -12.93 -9.66 -7.86
N VAL A 35 -14.22 -9.31 -8.01
CA VAL A 35 -15.19 -10.11 -8.75
C VAL A 35 -14.80 -10.23 -10.23
N TYR A 36 -14.33 -9.15 -10.84
CA TYR A 36 -13.86 -9.18 -12.24
C TYR A 36 -12.68 -10.15 -12.44
N LEU A 37 -11.69 -10.13 -11.54
CA LEU A 37 -10.56 -11.07 -11.57
C LEU A 37 -11.03 -12.52 -11.38
N GLN A 38 -11.98 -12.76 -10.47
CA GLN A 38 -12.61 -14.07 -10.28
C GLN A 38 -13.32 -14.55 -11.57
N GLU A 39 -14.05 -13.67 -12.27
CA GLU A 39 -14.71 -14.01 -13.55
C GLU A 39 -13.69 -14.26 -14.68
N CYS A 40 -12.53 -13.57 -14.68
CA CYS A 40 -11.43 -13.90 -15.59
C CYS A 40 -10.91 -15.32 -15.34
N CYS A 41 -10.71 -15.72 -14.09
CA CYS A 41 -10.32 -17.09 -13.73
C CYS A 41 -11.38 -18.10 -14.20
N LYS A 42 -12.66 -17.80 -13.99
CA LYS A 42 -13.76 -18.65 -14.43
C LYS A 42 -13.83 -18.82 -15.97
N LYS A 43 -13.55 -17.78 -16.74
CA LYS A 43 -13.43 -17.87 -18.21
C LYS A 43 -12.31 -18.83 -18.64
N MET A 44 -11.23 -18.93 -17.88
CA MET A 44 -10.18 -19.93 -18.08
C MET A 44 -10.58 -21.35 -17.67
N GLY A 45 -11.72 -21.52 -17.01
CA GLY A 45 -12.20 -22.82 -16.51
C GLY A 45 -11.75 -23.14 -15.09
N PHE A 46 -11.31 -22.14 -14.33
CA PHE A 46 -10.90 -22.28 -12.95
C PHE A 46 -11.94 -21.71 -11.98
N GLU A 47 -11.92 -22.24 -10.77
CA GLU A 47 -12.70 -21.71 -9.64
C GLU A 47 -11.75 -20.95 -8.70
N ALA A 48 -11.68 -19.63 -8.85
CA ALA A 48 -11.02 -18.78 -7.87
C ALA A 48 -12.00 -18.44 -6.72
N ARG A 49 -11.47 -18.36 -5.52
CA ARG A 49 -12.25 -17.96 -4.34
C ARG A 49 -11.90 -16.55 -3.90
N LEU A 50 -12.87 -15.89 -3.28
CA LEU A 50 -12.70 -14.61 -2.59
C LEU A 50 -12.54 -14.89 -1.09
N GLU A 51 -11.47 -14.36 -0.50
CA GLU A 51 -11.22 -14.41 0.93
C GLU A 51 -11.31 -13.01 1.51
N ALA A 52 -12.39 -12.75 2.28
CA ALA A 52 -12.64 -11.44 2.88
C ALA A 52 -11.74 -11.20 4.11
N PHE A 53 -11.34 -9.96 4.28
CA PHE A 53 -10.69 -9.46 5.49
C PHE A 53 -11.14 -8.02 5.79
N GLN A 54 -11.00 -7.62 7.06
CA GLN A 54 -11.48 -6.32 7.52
C GLN A 54 -10.44 -5.23 7.33
N VAL A 55 -10.90 -4.06 6.90
CA VAL A 55 -10.10 -2.84 6.76
C VAL A 55 -10.77 -1.66 7.46
N GLU A 56 -9.98 -0.82 8.12
CA GLU A 56 -10.49 0.40 8.72
C GLU A 56 -10.89 1.38 7.62
N MET A 57 -12.09 1.91 7.70
CA MET A 57 -12.63 2.92 6.79
C MET A 57 -12.94 4.18 7.55
N CYS A 58 -12.89 5.32 6.87
CA CYS A 58 -13.36 6.58 7.45
C CYS A 58 -13.84 7.55 6.40
N ASP A 59 -14.74 8.45 6.83
CA ASP A 59 -15.20 9.59 6.05
C ASP A 59 -15.01 10.86 6.88
N ILE A 60 -14.24 11.82 6.36
CA ILE A 60 -13.93 13.08 7.05
C ILE A 60 -15.00 14.09 6.72
N HIS A 61 -15.72 14.56 7.74
CA HIS A 61 -16.76 15.58 7.62
C HIS A 61 -16.22 16.99 7.80
N GLU A 62 -15.19 17.13 8.65
CA GLU A 62 -14.62 18.44 8.97
C GLU A 62 -13.12 18.29 9.28
N ALA A 63 -12.31 19.16 8.69
CA ALA A 63 -10.89 19.31 9.01
C ALA A 63 -10.53 20.80 8.96
N VAL A 64 -10.28 21.39 10.12
CA VAL A 64 -9.95 22.81 10.24
C VAL A 64 -8.68 22.96 11.07
N LEU A 65 -7.74 23.73 10.54
CA LEU A 65 -6.54 24.17 11.23
C LEU A 65 -6.57 25.67 11.42
N THR A 66 -6.50 26.13 12.65
CA THR A 66 -6.34 27.56 12.99
C THR A 66 -5.01 27.75 13.69
N VAL A 67 -4.19 28.71 13.25
CA VAL A 67 -2.92 29.08 13.87
C VAL A 67 -2.91 30.57 14.16
N ASP A 68 -2.71 30.95 15.42
CA ASP A 68 -2.74 32.32 15.92
C ASP A 68 -4.01 33.09 15.43
N GLY A 69 -5.15 32.41 15.49
CA GLY A 69 -6.46 32.94 15.10
C GLY A 69 -6.73 33.04 13.60
N LYS A 70 -5.83 32.52 12.75
CA LYS A 70 -6.00 32.49 11.29
C LYS A 70 -6.22 31.06 10.82
N GLU A 71 -7.18 30.85 9.97
CA GLU A 71 -7.41 29.56 9.30
C GLU A 71 -6.30 29.29 8.26
N ILE A 72 -5.79 28.09 8.28
CA ILE A 72 -4.75 27.58 7.36
C ILE A 72 -5.37 26.47 6.52
N PRO A 73 -5.27 26.50 5.18
CA PRO A 73 -5.73 25.40 4.35
C PRO A 73 -5.08 24.08 4.75
N CYS A 74 -5.90 23.06 5.02
CA CYS A 74 -5.43 21.74 5.43
C CYS A 74 -6.34 20.63 4.91
N LYS A 75 -5.83 19.40 4.94
CA LYS A 75 -6.61 18.16 4.82
C LYS A 75 -6.44 17.34 6.08
N GLY A 76 -7.52 16.76 6.58
CA GLY A 76 -7.47 15.83 7.71
C GLY A 76 -6.77 14.52 7.33
N TYR A 77 -6.10 13.91 8.30
CA TYR A 77 -5.65 12.53 8.16
C TYR A 77 -6.83 11.59 8.35
N ARG A 78 -7.05 10.71 7.38
CA ARG A 78 -8.02 9.61 7.51
C ARG A 78 -7.60 8.69 8.66
N CYS A 79 -8.58 8.19 9.41
CA CYS A 79 -8.39 7.27 10.53
C CYS A 79 -7.51 7.83 11.68
N ALA A 80 -7.30 9.14 11.75
CA ALA A 80 -6.68 9.83 12.89
C ALA A 80 -7.69 10.06 14.03
N GLY A 81 -7.28 10.68 15.12
CA GLY A 81 -8.16 10.98 16.24
C GLY A 81 -9.16 12.08 15.91
N SER A 82 -10.46 11.80 16.06
CA SER A 82 -11.51 12.83 15.99
C SER A 82 -11.51 13.70 17.25
N GLY A 83 -11.85 14.97 17.09
CA GLY A 83 -12.04 15.92 18.17
C GLY A 83 -11.41 17.28 17.92
N THR A 84 -11.46 18.11 18.96
CA THR A 84 -10.85 19.44 18.95
C THR A 84 -9.69 19.48 19.93
N VAL A 85 -8.54 19.94 19.46
CA VAL A 85 -7.37 20.19 20.30
C VAL A 85 -6.86 21.60 20.04
N GLU A 86 -6.57 22.35 21.11
CA GLU A 86 -5.94 23.66 21.07
C GLU A 86 -4.77 23.67 22.04
N ALA A 87 -3.57 24.00 21.53
CA ALA A 87 -2.33 23.89 22.30
C ALA A 87 -1.23 24.77 21.70
N PRO A 88 -0.13 25.02 22.44
CA PRO A 88 1.03 25.67 21.88
C PRO A 88 1.52 24.96 20.61
N PHE A 89 1.85 25.74 19.58
CA PHE A 89 2.44 25.25 18.35
C PHE A 89 3.93 25.01 18.53
N TYR A 90 4.44 23.92 17.94
CA TYR A 90 5.84 23.61 17.90
C TYR A 90 6.28 23.08 16.54
N TYR A 91 7.17 23.80 15.87
CA TYR A 91 7.86 23.28 14.69
C TYR A 91 9.01 22.39 15.10
N MET A 92 8.95 21.12 14.77
CA MET A 92 9.97 20.11 15.07
C MET A 92 10.79 19.83 13.79
N PRO A 93 12.03 20.34 13.70
CA PRO A 93 12.83 20.23 12.48
C PRO A 93 13.39 18.82 12.24
N ASN A 94 13.50 18.02 13.28
CA ASN A 94 13.95 16.62 13.24
C ASN A 94 13.40 15.83 14.43
N THR A 95 13.56 14.52 14.41
CA THR A 95 13.08 13.59 15.45
C THR A 95 14.17 13.17 16.44
N ASP A 96 15.16 14.02 16.71
CA ASP A 96 16.14 13.75 17.77
C ASP A 96 15.54 13.90 19.18
N ALA A 97 16.23 13.34 20.18
CA ALA A 97 15.77 13.31 21.56
C ALA A 97 15.50 14.72 22.16
N CYS A 98 16.28 15.74 21.78
CA CYS A 98 16.08 17.10 22.26
C CYS A 98 14.84 17.74 21.67
N SER A 99 14.58 17.52 20.40
CA SER A 99 13.37 17.98 19.69
C SER A 99 12.12 17.29 20.25
N LEU A 100 12.17 15.97 20.42
CA LEU A 100 11.07 15.17 21.01
C LEU A 100 10.73 15.60 22.45
N ALA A 101 11.71 15.92 23.27
CA ALA A 101 11.51 16.40 24.65
C ALA A 101 10.68 17.70 24.73
N GLN A 102 10.57 18.44 23.62
CA GLN A 102 9.77 19.67 23.55
C GLN A 102 8.29 19.44 23.17
N CYS A 103 7.89 18.21 22.82
CA CYS A 103 6.56 17.91 22.26
C CYS A 103 5.42 17.90 23.27
N LYS A 104 5.73 17.74 24.58
CA LYS A 104 4.72 17.52 25.62
C LYS A 104 3.66 18.62 25.66
N GLY A 105 2.39 18.23 25.47
CA GLY A 105 1.25 19.12 25.51
C GLY A 105 1.15 20.09 24.32
N LYS A 106 1.85 19.84 23.23
CA LYS A 106 1.88 20.73 22.05
C LYS A 106 1.29 20.08 20.82
N ILE A 107 0.83 20.92 19.91
CA ILE A 107 0.58 20.54 18.50
C ILE A 107 1.89 20.68 17.76
N VAL A 108 2.39 19.55 17.23
CA VAL A 108 3.72 19.44 16.63
C VAL A 108 3.60 19.48 15.11
N MET A 109 4.37 20.35 14.46
CA MET A 109 4.50 20.36 13.00
C MET A 109 5.84 19.76 12.57
N LEU A 110 5.82 18.84 11.62
CA LEU A 110 7.00 18.16 11.08
C LEU A 110 6.89 17.92 9.58
N ASP A 111 8.04 17.68 8.93
CA ASP A 111 8.14 17.41 7.50
C ASP A 111 7.72 15.99 7.14
N GLY A 112 7.05 15.85 5.98
CA GLY A 112 6.64 14.56 5.43
C GLY A 112 5.53 13.86 6.22
N GLY A 113 5.33 12.58 5.93
CA GLY A 113 4.36 11.74 6.64
C GLY A 113 4.88 11.18 7.96
N VAL A 114 3.98 10.81 8.83
CA VAL A 114 4.35 10.17 10.11
C VAL A 114 4.38 8.66 9.94
N GLY A 115 5.55 8.07 10.08
CA GLY A 115 5.74 6.60 10.10
C GLY A 115 5.66 6.02 11.51
N TYR A 116 5.77 4.69 11.62
CA TYR A 116 5.66 3.91 12.86
C TYR A 116 6.49 4.51 14.01
N TRP A 117 7.80 4.69 13.82
CA TRP A 117 8.71 5.19 14.86
C TRP A 117 8.41 6.64 15.24
N GLY A 118 8.20 7.50 14.24
CA GLY A 118 7.92 8.91 14.48
C GLY A 118 6.60 9.12 15.23
N TYR A 119 5.55 8.37 14.88
CA TYR A 119 4.28 8.47 15.57
C TYR A 119 4.38 7.99 17.03
N ARG A 120 4.99 6.82 17.25
CA ARG A 120 5.25 6.29 18.59
C ARG A 120 5.99 7.32 19.45
N ASP A 121 7.10 7.83 18.95
CA ASP A 121 7.94 8.77 19.70
C ASP A 121 7.20 10.07 20.02
N LEU A 122 6.36 10.60 19.10
CA LEU A 122 5.51 11.75 19.36
C LEU A 122 4.47 11.49 20.46
N ILE A 123 3.80 10.33 20.40
CA ILE A 123 2.81 9.94 21.41
C ILE A 123 3.42 9.74 22.79
N GLU A 124 4.57 9.03 22.87
CA GLU A 124 5.30 8.79 24.12
C GLU A 124 5.80 10.11 24.75
N ASN A 125 6.20 11.07 23.92
CA ASN A 125 6.63 12.40 24.38
C ASN A 125 5.46 13.38 24.57
N GLY A 126 4.21 12.90 24.45
CA GLY A 126 3.02 13.64 24.88
C GLY A 126 2.56 14.73 23.91
N ALA A 127 2.82 14.60 22.60
CA ALA A 127 2.18 15.43 21.59
C ALA A 127 0.66 15.24 21.64
N VAL A 128 -0.11 16.32 21.44
CA VAL A 128 -1.59 16.32 21.53
C VAL A 128 -2.27 16.51 20.17
N GLY A 129 -1.52 16.89 19.16
CA GLY A 129 -1.97 16.99 17.76
C GLY A 129 -0.76 17.06 16.84
N ILE A 130 -0.94 16.69 15.58
CA ILE A 130 0.12 16.64 14.58
C ILE A 130 -0.30 17.45 13.35
N ILE A 131 0.63 18.26 12.86
CA ILE A 131 0.55 18.92 11.55
C ILE A 131 1.72 18.37 10.73
N THR A 132 1.43 17.81 9.57
CA THR A 132 2.50 17.49 8.61
C THR A 132 2.45 18.44 7.44
N TYR A 133 3.55 18.53 6.73
CA TYR A 133 3.57 19.23 5.45
C TYR A 133 4.42 18.47 4.44
N ASP A 134 4.09 18.63 3.18
CA ASP A 134 4.82 18.06 2.06
C ASP A 134 4.78 18.96 0.84
N GLY A 135 5.42 18.50 -0.24
CA GLY A 135 5.60 19.28 -1.44
C GLY A 135 6.80 20.23 -1.34
N ASN A 136 6.74 21.29 -2.08
CA ASN A 136 7.78 22.34 -2.08
C ASN A 136 7.16 23.74 -2.21
N ALA A 137 7.98 24.78 -2.04
CA ALA A 137 7.54 26.16 -2.08
C ALA A 137 6.92 26.62 -3.41
N ASN A 138 7.07 25.83 -4.47
CA ASN A 138 6.51 26.14 -5.80
C ASN A 138 5.11 25.55 -6.01
N TYR A 139 4.63 24.68 -5.14
CA TYR A 139 3.28 24.13 -5.25
C TYR A 139 2.23 25.18 -4.90
N ALA A 140 1.04 25.03 -5.47
CA ALA A 140 -0.08 25.87 -5.12
C ALA A 140 -0.52 25.62 -3.66
N ASP A 141 -1.15 26.62 -3.01
CA ASP A 141 -1.56 26.49 -1.60
C ASP A 141 -2.69 25.46 -1.42
N GLU A 142 -3.47 25.19 -2.46
CA GLU A 142 -4.52 24.17 -2.48
C GLU A 142 -3.99 22.74 -2.74
N ASP A 143 -2.76 22.59 -3.21
CA ASP A 143 -2.12 21.29 -3.43
C ASP A 143 -1.65 20.72 -2.10
N ILE A 144 -2.54 19.94 -1.47
CA ILE A 144 -2.30 19.28 -0.19
C ILE A 144 -2.57 17.80 -0.40
N ASP A 145 -1.58 16.95 -0.12
CA ASP A 145 -1.73 15.52 -0.24
C ASP A 145 -2.74 14.95 0.76
N LEU A 146 -3.46 13.91 0.31
CA LEU A 146 -4.27 13.10 1.19
C LEU A 146 -3.36 12.21 2.05
N ARG A 147 -3.65 12.17 3.34
CA ARG A 147 -2.89 11.37 4.31
C ARG A 147 -3.81 10.47 5.11
N GLU A 148 -3.26 9.37 5.59
CA GLU A 148 -3.95 8.44 6.46
C GLU A 148 -3.04 8.03 7.61
N LEU A 149 -3.61 7.95 8.81
CA LEU A 149 -2.96 7.35 9.97
C LEU A 149 -3.22 5.84 9.95
N ARG A 150 -2.43 5.11 9.17
CA ARG A 150 -2.58 3.67 8.94
C ARG A 150 -2.47 2.88 10.24
N SER A 151 -3.14 1.74 10.34
CA SER A 151 -3.16 0.91 11.56
C SER A 151 -1.75 0.54 12.03
N PHE A 152 -0.89 0.08 11.14
CA PHE A 152 0.48 -0.30 11.50
C PHE A 152 1.31 0.86 12.07
N VAL A 153 1.02 2.12 11.68
CA VAL A 153 1.71 3.30 12.23
C VAL A 153 1.40 3.48 13.72
N ARG A 154 0.21 3.06 14.15
CA ARG A 154 -0.28 3.22 15.53
C ARG A 154 0.08 2.06 16.46
N GLU A 155 0.47 0.91 15.92
CA GLU A 155 0.77 -0.30 16.71
C GLU A 155 1.77 -0.04 17.84
N GLY A 156 2.81 0.77 17.59
CA GLY A 156 3.82 1.13 18.61
C GLY A 156 3.35 2.11 19.68
N SER A 157 2.09 2.58 19.62
CA SER A 157 1.50 3.57 20.55
C SER A 157 0.18 3.10 21.15
N ASP A 158 0.01 1.79 21.35
CA ASP A 158 -1.23 1.18 21.85
C ASP A 158 -2.47 1.59 21.04
N ASN A 159 -2.28 1.77 19.73
CA ASN A 159 -3.31 2.27 18.81
C ASN A 159 -3.94 3.62 19.18
N LYS A 160 -3.25 4.41 20.00
CA LYS A 160 -3.72 5.74 20.36
C LYS A 160 -3.85 6.63 19.13
N LYS A 161 -4.98 7.35 19.02
CA LYS A 161 -5.27 8.30 17.95
C LYS A 161 -5.29 9.72 18.50
N ILE A 162 -4.62 10.65 17.83
CA ILE A 162 -4.72 12.09 18.08
C ILE A 162 -5.07 12.80 16.78
N PRO A 163 -5.65 14.03 16.82
CA PRO A 163 -5.97 14.80 15.63
C PRO A 163 -4.72 15.09 14.79
N CYS A 164 -4.78 14.77 13.50
CA CYS A 164 -3.71 15.01 12.56
C CYS A 164 -4.23 15.70 11.30
N VAL A 165 -3.50 16.70 10.81
CA VAL A 165 -3.80 17.39 9.55
C VAL A 165 -2.54 17.54 8.71
N ASN A 166 -2.72 17.63 7.39
CA ASN A 166 -1.66 17.90 6.43
C ASN A 166 -1.85 19.27 5.80
N ILE A 167 -0.76 20.00 5.56
CA ILE A 167 -0.72 21.30 4.90
C ILE A 167 0.34 21.29 3.80
N ASN A 168 0.35 22.28 2.94
CA ASN A 168 1.41 22.41 1.94
C ASN A 168 2.66 23.13 2.50
N ALA A 169 3.79 22.93 1.85
CA ALA A 169 5.09 23.50 2.25
C ALA A 169 5.08 25.04 2.32
N LYS A 170 4.32 25.74 1.47
CA LYS A 170 4.20 27.20 1.53
C LYS A 170 3.56 27.67 2.82
N SER A 171 2.50 27.00 3.26
CA SER A 171 1.84 27.31 4.52
C SER A 171 2.77 27.02 5.69
N ALA A 172 3.48 25.88 5.69
CA ALA A 172 4.46 25.56 6.72
C ALA A 172 5.57 26.62 6.84
N ILE A 173 6.14 27.05 5.71
CA ILE A 173 7.16 28.13 5.67
C ILE A 173 6.62 29.44 6.28
N LYS A 174 5.38 29.82 5.95
CA LYS A 174 4.74 31.01 6.54
C LYS A 174 4.63 30.91 8.07
N LEU A 175 4.18 29.75 8.58
CA LEU A 175 4.04 29.52 10.02
C LEU A 175 5.37 29.62 10.75
N VAL A 176 6.44 29.03 10.21
CA VAL A 176 7.78 29.11 10.79
C VAL A 176 8.30 30.56 10.78
N ASN A 177 8.19 31.26 9.65
CA ASN A 177 8.68 32.63 9.51
C ASN A 177 7.92 33.63 10.41
N GLN A 178 6.67 33.35 10.75
CA GLN A 178 5.85 34.18 11.64
C GLN A 178 6.05 33.84 13.12
N ASN A 179 6.90 32.84 13.44
CA ASN A 179 7.07 32.33 14.80
C ASN A 179 5.71 31.98 15.44
N ALA A 180 4.89 31.20 14.74
CA ALA A 180 3.58 30.78 15.18
C ALA A 180 3.63 30.23 16.62
N ALA A 181 2.68 30.60 17.47
CA ALA A 181 2.70 30.31 18.89
C ALA A 181 1.64 29.30 19.33
N ASN A 182 0.44 29.36 18.77
CA ASN A 182 -0.68 28.51 19.17
C ASN A 182 -1.37 27.92 17.93
N ALA A 183 -1.83 26.68 18.05
CA ALA A 183 -2.60 26.03 17.00
C ALA A 183 -3.85 25.36 17.58
N LYS A 184 -4.88 25.27 16.73
CA LYS A 184 -6.10 24.53 17.00
C LYS A 184 -6.40 23.65 15.82
N ILE A 185 -6.62 22.36 16.07
CA ILE A 185 -7.09 21.38 15.08
C ILE A 185 -8.51 20.97 15.47
N VAL A 186 -9.41 21.00 14.50
CA VAL A 186 -10.72 20.34 14.57
C VAL A 186 -10.72 19.27 13.49
N LEU A 187 -10.94 18.02 13.87
CA LEU A 187 -11.05 16.89 12.94
C LEU A 187 -12.24 16.04 13.35
N ASN A 188 -13.25 15.95 12.51
CA ASN A 188 -14.43 15.13 12.71
C ASN A 188 -14.55 14.13 11.56
N GLN A 189 -14.63 12.86 11.90
CA GLN A 189 -14.78 11.77 10.93
C GLN A 189 -15.59 10.63 11.53
N ASP A 190 -16.33 9.94 10.67
CA ASP A 190 -16.91 8.65 10.98
C ASP A 190 -15.93 7.55 10.62
N GLU A 191 -15.87 6.51 11.46
CA GLU A 191 -15.00 5.35 11.26
C GLU A 191 -15.82 4.07 11.32
N TRP A 192 -15.50 3.11 10.45
CA TRP A 192 -16.13 1.79 10.44
C TRP A 192 -15.16 0.73 9.91
N MET A 193 -15.50 -0.54 10.10
CA MET A 193 -14.81 -1.64 9.46
C MET A 193 -15.51 -1.97 8.14
N GLY A 194 -14.76 -1.94 7.05
CA GLY A 194 -15.19 -2.37 5.73
C GLY A 194 -14.57 -3.70 5.35
N ASP A 195 -15.04 -4.30 4.27
CA ASP A 195 -14.51 -5.55 3.72
C ASP A 195 -13.61 -5.27 2.53
N SER A 196 -12.44 -5.90 2.52
CA SER A 196 -11.61 -6.08 1.33
C SER A 196 -11.41 -7.57 1.07
N HIS A 197 -10.85 -7.96 -0.07
CA HIS A 197 -10.77 -9.36 -0.48
C HIS A 197 -9.41 -9.68 -1.10
N ASN A 198 -8.92 -10.89 -0.84
CA ASN A 198 -7.95 -11.53 -1.71
C ASN A 198 -8.68 -12.43 -2.70
N VAL A 199 -8.23 -12.47 -3.95
CA VAL A 199 -8.69 -13.44 -4.95
C VAL A 199 -7.65 -14.54 -5.04
N ILE A 200 -8.03 -15.79 -4.83
CA ILE A 200 -7.10 -16.91 -4.76
C ILE A 200 -7.47 -17.98 -5.77
N LEU A 201 -6.48 -18.39 -6.54
CA LEU A 201 -6.58 -19.47 -7.50
C LEU A 201 -5.49 -20.52 -7.26
N ASP A 202 -5.87 -21.78 -7.16
CA ASP A 202 -4.96 -22.91 -7.00
C ASP A 202 -4.86 -23.72 -8.29
N LEU A 203 -3.63 -23.97 -8.76
CA LEU A 203 -3.31 -24.93 -9.81
C LEU A 203 -2.46 -26.07 -9.23
N PRO A 204 -3.03 -27.25 -9.04
CA PRO A 204 -2.28 -28.41 -8.55
C PRO A 204 -1.16 -28.81 -9.52
N GLY A 205 0.05 -29.01 -9.00
CA GLY A 205 1.20 -29.55 -9.71
C GLY A 205 1.43 -31.04 -9.42
N GLU A 206 2.62 -31.52 -9.74
CA GLU A 206 3.02 -32.92 -9.48
C GLU A 206 3.36 -33.16 -7.99
N THR A 207 3.69 -32.09 -7.25
CA THR A 207 4.06 -32.14 -5.83
C THR A 207 3.20 -31.20 -4.99
N ASP A 208 3.18 -31.46 -3.68
CA ASP A 208 2.53 -30.59 -2.68
C ASP A 208 3.34 -29.32 -2.35
N GLU A 209 4.61 -29.27 -2.75
CA GLU A 209 5.42 -28.06 -2.64
C GLU A 209 4.82 -26.97 -3.54
N MET A 210 4.73 -25.74 -3.03
CA MET A 210 3.98 -24.68 -3.66
C MET A 210 4.83 -23.45 -3.94
N ILE A 211 4.60 -22.84 -5.10
CA ILE A 211 5.04 -21.47 -5.40
C ILE A 211 3.82 -20.56 -5.34
N VAL A 212 3.91 -19.49 -4.55
CA VAL A 212 2.86 -18.46 -4.49
C VAL A 212 3.26 -17.30 -5.39
N LEU A 213 2.36 -16.93 -6.32
CA LEU A 213 2.52 -15.76 -7.17
C LEU A 213 1.52 -14.70 -6.70
N SER A 214 1.99 -13.49 -6.42
CA SER A 214 1.17 -12.41 -5.88
C SER A 214 1.25 -11.13 -6.71
N ALA A 215 0.20 -10.33 -6.66
CA ALA A 215 0.12 -8.97 -7.18
C ALA A 215 -1.08 -8.28 -6.52
N HIS A 216 -1.00 -6.99 -6.22
CA HIS A 216 -2.19 -6.30 -5.74
C HIS A 216 -3.04 -5.74 -6.89
N TYR A 217 -4.31 -5.45 -6.58
CA TYR A 217 -5.26 -4.93 -7.55
C TYR A 217 -5.96 -3.64 -7.10
N ASP A 218 -5.79 -3.22 -5.86
CA ASP A 218 -6.25 -1.92 -5.37
C ASP A 218 -5.40 -0.76 -5.93
N SER A 219 -5.78 0.46 -5.65
CA SER A 219 -5.07 1.65 -6.08
C SER A 219 -5.13 2.77 -5.05
N THR A 220 -4.21 3.72 -5.16
CA THR A 220 -4.30 4.98 -4.42
C THR A 220 -5.48 5.83 -4.87
N PRO A 221 -5.97 6.80 -4.05
CA PRO A 221 -7.06 7.70 -4.42
C PRO A 221 -6.77 8.60 -5.63
N LEU A 222 -5.51 8.82 -5.97
CA LEU A 222 -5.08 9.76 -7.01
C LEU A 222 -4.61 9.05 -8.29
N SER A 223 -4.69 7.72 -8.36
CA SER A 223 -4.26 6.93 -9.50
C SER A 223 -5.38 6.00 -9.97
N GLN A 224 -5.49 5.83 -11.30
CA GLN A 224 -6.31 4.76 -11.88
C GLN A 224 -5.71 3.36 -11.66
N GLY A 225 -4.51 3.27 -11.08
CA GLY A 225 -3.87 2.00 -10.72
C GLY A 225 -3.63 1.04 -11.89
N VAL A 226 -3.43 1.55 -13.13
CA VAL A 226 -3.22 0.68 -14.29
C VAL A 226 -1.82 0.10 -14.28
N TYR A 227 -0.81 0.93 -14.06
CA TYR A 227 0.58 0.50 -13.91
C TYR A 227 0.85 -0.06 -12.52
N ASP A 228 0.39 0.63 -11.51
CA ASP A 228 0.44 0.27 -10.10
C ASP A 228 -0.99 -0.04 -9.59
N ASN A 229 -1.48 -1.34 -9.52
CA ASN A 229 -0.71 -2.49 -10.02
C ASN A 229 -1.59 -3.49 -10.81
N MET A 230 -2.55 -2.99 -11.62
CA MET A 230 -3.24 -3.88 -12.56
C MET A 230 -2.29 -4.54 -13.56
N SER A 231 -1.11 -3.96 -13.82
CA SER A 231 -0.10 -4.57 -14.68
C SER A 231 0.38 -5.92 -14.11
N GLY A 232 0.71 -5.98 -12.84
CA GLY A 232 1.04 -7.21 -12.14
C GLY A 232 -0.13 -8.19 -12.09
N SER A 233 -1.34 -7.68 -11.77
CA SER A 233 -2.56 -8.48 -11.71
C SER A 233 -2.90 -9.15 -13.04
N VAL A 234 -2.79 -8.44 -14.17
CA VAL A 234 -2.97 -9.01 -15.51
C VAL A 234 -1.83 -9.97 -15.86
N GLY A 235 -0.61 -9.68 -15.43
CA GLY A 235 0.54 -10.59 -15.54
C GLY A 235 0.27 -11.94 -14.89
N LEU A 236 -0.32 -11.96 -13.69
CA LEU A 236 -0.72 -13.21 -13.02
C LEU A 236 -1.77 -13.99 -13.82
N LEU A 237 -2.78 -13.32 -14.42
CA LEU A 237 -3.76 -13.99 -15.28
C LEU A 237 -3.09 -14.66 -16.48
N GLY A 238 -2.11 -13.98 -17.10
CA GLY A 238 -1.35 -14.52 -18.20
C GLY A 238 -0.53 -15.75 -17.81
N ILE A 239 0.12 -15.72 -16.67
CA ILE A 239 0.89 -16.84 -16.14
C ILE A 239 -0.02 -18.02 -15.80
N ALA A 240 -1.20 -17.75 -15.20
CA ALA A 240 -2.19 -18.79 -14.89
C ALA A 240 -2.70 -19.47 -16.16
N ASP A 241 -3.02 -18.71 -17.21
CA ASP A 241 -3.49 -19.26 -18.50
C ASP A 241 -2.40 -20.10 -19.19
N TYR A 242 -1.13 -19.67 -19.10
CA TYR A 242 0.01 -20.44 -19.61
C TYR A 242 0.11 -21.81 -18.91
N PHE A 243 0.15 -21.81 -17.57
CA PHE A 243 0.34 -23.05 -16.79
C PHE A 243 -0.90 -23.95 -16.80
N ARG A 244 -2.07 -23.45 -17.13
CA ARG A 244 -3.25 -24.27 -17.39
C ARG A 244 -3.01 -25.32 -18.51
N GLN A 245 -2.12 -25.00 -19.45
CA GLN A 245 -1.85 -25.85 -20.64
C GLN A 245 -0.50 -26.54 -20.56
N HIS A 246 0.32 -26.23 -19.57
CA HIS A 246 1.67 -26.74 -19.44
C HIS A 246 1.86 -27.47 -18.11
N PRO A 247 2.41 -28.69 -18.13
CA PRO A 247 2.70 -29.42 -16.89
C PRO A 247 3.74 -28.64 -16.05
N HIS A 248 3.58 -28.69 -14.74
CA HIS A 248 4.45 -28.03 -13.80
C HIS A 248 4.64 -28.91 -12.55
N ARG A 249 5.86 -28.88 -12.00
CA ARG A 249 6.24 -29.72 -10.88
C ARG A 249 5.59 -29.22 -9.58
N TYR A 250 5.79 -27.95 -9.26
CA TYR A 250 5.24 -27.34 -8.05
C TYR A 250 3.77 -26.99 -8.23
N SER A 251 2.99 -27.13 -7.17
CA SER A 251 1.68 -26.52 -7.14
C SER A 251 1.81 -24.98 -7.19
N LEU A 252 0.94 -24.33 -7.94
CA LEU A 252 0.95 -22.86 -8.08
C LEU A 252 -0.28 -22.28 -7.41
N ARG A 253 -0.06 -21.27 -6.59
CA ARG A 253 -1.14 -20.47 -6.03
C ARG A 253 -0.98 -19.02 -6.47
N PHE A 254 -2.03 -18.49 -7.07
CA PHE A 254 -2.12 -17.09 -7.47
C PHE A 254 -2.93 -16.34 -6.43
N VAL A 255 -2.41 -15.22 -5.96
CA VAL A 255 -3.04 -14.37 -4.95
C VAL A 255 -3.06 -12.94 -5.46
N TRP A 256 -4.23 -12.48 -5.87
CA TRP A 256 -4.46 -11.06 -6.11
C TRP A 256 -4.81 -10.42 -4.78
N CYS A 257 -3.92 -9.59 -4.26
CA CYS A 257 -4.05 -8.98 -2.94
C CYS A 257 -4.89 -7.70 -3.02
N GLY A 258 -5.87 -7.56 -2.15
CA GLY A 258 -6.54 -6.29 -1.94
C GLY A 258 -5.81 -5.44 -0.91
N SER A 259 -6.05 -4.13 -0.95
CA SER A 259 -5.60 -3.20 0.10
C SER A 259 -4.09 -3.18 0.37
N GLU A 260 -3.27 -3.38 -0.67
CA GLU A 260 -1.81 -3.25 -0.58
C GLU A 260 -1.41 -1.83 -0.20
N GLU A 261 -1.99 -0.84 -0.89
CA GLU A 261 -1.70 0.58 -0.79
C GLU A 261 -1.95 1.17 0.62
N ARG A 262 -2.67 0.45 1.45
CA ARG A 262 -2.89 0.81 2.86
C ARG A 262 -1.97 0.09 3.84
N GLY A 263 -0.95 -0.59 3.36
CA GLY A 263 0.10 -1.21 4.15
C GLY A 263 0.10 -2.72 4.11
N LEU A 264 0.00 -3.30 2.90
CA LEU A 264 0.12 -4.75 2.65
C LEU A 264 -0.99 -5.55 3.36
N LEU A 265 -2.22 -5.00 3.46
CA LEU A 265 -3.25 -5.60 4.32
C LEU A 265 -3.71 -6.97 3.79
N GLY A 266 -3.86 -7.11 2.46
CA GLY A 266 -4.27 -8.36 1.85
C GLY A 266 -3.24 -9.46 2.00
N SER A 267 -1.98 -9.20 1.69
CA SER A 267 -0.91 -10.20 1.84
C SER A 267 -0.65 -10.55 3.31
N LYS A 268 -0.77 -9.60 4.24
CA LYS A 268 -0.74 -9.88 5.68
C LYS A 268 -1.89 -10.78 6.12
N ALA A 269 -3.11 -10.48 5.67
CA ALA A 269 -4.29 -11.30 5.96
C ALA A 269 -4.13 -12.71 5.39
N TYR A 270 -3.62 -12.84 4.15
CA TYR A 270 -3.34 -14.12 3.53
C TYR A 270 -2.33 -14.95 4.36
N VAL A 271 -1.18 -14.36 4.68
CA VAL A 271 -0.11 -15.03 5.43
C VAL A 271 -0.58 -15.47 6.82
N ALA A 272 -1.42 -14.67 7.49
CA ALA A 272 -2.00 -15.02 8.78
C ALA A 272 -3.04 -16.16 8.68
N ALA A 273 -3.84 -16.19 7.63
CA ALA A 273 -4.88 -17.22 7.45
C ALA A 273 -4.32 -18.56 6.94
N HIS A 274 -3.18 -18.58 6.29
CA HIS A 274 -2.62 -19.73 5.58
C HIS A 274 -1.29 -20.26 6.17
N GLU A 275 -1.09 -20.16 7.48
CA GLU A 275 0.17 -20.57 8.14
C GLU A 275 0.56 -22.03 7.85
N GLU A 276 -0.41 -22.95 7.68
CA GLU A 276 -0.12 -24.35 7.34
C GLU A 276 0.32 -24.50 5.87
N ASP A 277 -0.24 -23.71 4.96
CA ASP A 277 0.15 -23.74 3.55
C ASP A 277 1.55 -23.12 3.36
N LEU A 278 1.91 -22.14 4.20
CA LEU A 278 3.25 -21.54 4.16
C LEU A 278 4.36 -22.56 4.42
N LYS A 279 4.10 -23.62 5.19
CA LYS A 279 5.07 -24.70 5.42
C LYS A 279 5.43 -25.49 4.16
N LYS A 280 4.56 -25.46 3.15
CA LYS A 280 4.75 -26.09 1.84
C LYS A 280 5.22 -25.09 0.78
N THR A 281 5.17 -23.79 1.09
CA THR A 281 5.54 -22.73 0.17
C THR A 281 7.07 -22.63 0.10
N VAL A 282 7.62 -22.87 -1.07
CA VAL A 282 9.08 -22.84 -1.31
C VAL A 282 9.55 -21.50 -1.87
N LEU A 283 8.64 -20.69 -2.43
CA LEU A 283 8.96 -19.39 -3.02
C LEU A 283 7.70 -18.55 -3.14
N ASN A 284 7.81 -17.25 -2.88
CA ASN A 284 6.86 -16.23 -3.31
C ASN A 284 7.47 -15.40 -4.45
N ILE A 285 6.69 -15.16 -5.50
CA ILE A 285 7.04 -14.28 -6.62
C ILE A 285 5.97 -13.19 -6.69
N ASN A 286 6.32 -11.98 -6.33
CA ASN A 286 5.42 -10.84 -6.39
C ASN A 286 5.67 -10.03 -7.68
N LEU A 287 4.60 -9.72 -8.40
CA LEU A 287 4.62 -8.88 -9.60
C LEU A 287 4.05 -7.51 -9.27
N ASP A 288 4.90 -6.51 -9.32
CA ASP A 288 4.49 -5.14 -9.00
C ASP A 288 5.11 -4.17 -10.00
N MET A 289 4.25 -3.33 -10.62
CA MET A 289 4.61 -2.33 -11.61
C MET A 289 5.41 -2.91 -12.80
N ILE A 290 4.91 -3.94 -13.42
CA ILE A 290 5.54 -4.60 -14.60
C ILE A 290 5.08 -3.99 -15.92
N GLY A 291 5.82 -4.25 -17.01
CA GLY A 291 5.39 -3.93 -18.38
C GLY A 291 5.61 -2.47 -18.82
N CYS A 292 6.39 -1.68 -18.10
CA CYS A 292 6.70 -0.31 -18.51
C CYS A 292 7.75 -0.28 -19.63
N ILE A 293 7.41 0.30 -20.78
CA ILE A 293 8.30 0.36 -21.96
C ILE A 293 9.58 1.16 -21.72
N MET A 294 9.55 2.17 -20.84
CA MET A 294 10.69 3.00 -20.47
C MET A 294 11.34 2.59 -19.15
N GLY A 295 10.82 1.56 -18.53
CA GLY A 295 11.27 1.05 -17.23
C GLY A 295 12.41 0.03 -17.36
N LYS A 296 12.86 -0.43 -16.19
CA LYS A 296 13.75 -1.59 -16.05
C LYS A 296 12.99 -2.69 -15.33
N PHE A 297 13.13 -3.93 -15.78
CA PHE A 297 12.74 -5.06 -14.96
C PHE A 297 13.80 -5.27 -13.87
N ILE A 298 13.36 -5.27 -12.63
CA ILE A 298 14.22 -5.43 -11.46
C ILE A 298 13.63 -6.55 -10.59
N ALA A 299 14.40 -7.61 -10.37
CA ALA A 299 14.10 -8.63 -9.37
C ALA A 299 14.78 -8.25 -8.04
N CYS A 300 13.99 -7.98 -7.01
CA CYS A 300 14.47 -7.79 -5.65
C CYS A 300 14.33 -9.12 -4.89
N CYS A 301 15.46 -9.75 -4.56
CA CYS A 301 15.49 -11.06 -3.92
C CYS A 301 15.75 -10.90 -2.42
N THR A 302 14.81 -11.31 -1.59
CA THR A 302 14.99 -11.32 -0.11
C THR A 302 15.71 -12.57 0.37
N SER A 303 15.94 -13.54 -0.53
CA SER A 303 16.59 -14.83 -0.29
C SER A 303 18.11 -14.75 -0.44
N GLU A 304 18.76 -15.92 -0.55
CA GLU A 304 20.20 -16.06 -0.69
C GLU A 304 20.73 -15.46 -2.02
N GLU A 305 21.94 -14.97 -2.01
CA GLU A 305 22.62 -14.37 -3.18
C GLU A 305 22.64 -15.29 -4.40
N LYS A 306 22.65 -16.61 -4.19
CA LYS A 306 22.57 -17.58 -5.30
C LYS A 306 21.30 -17.45 -6.14
N LEU A 307 20.18 -16.98 -5.56
CA LEU A 307 18.95 -16.74 -6.32
C LEU A 307 19.13 -15.53 -7.25
N VAL A 308 19.83 -14.49 -6.81
CA VAL A 308 20.18 -13.33 -7.65
C VAL A 308 20.95 -13.80 -8.88
N HIS A 309 22.04 -14.58 -8.70
CA HIS A 309 22.84 -15.11 -9.79
C HIS A 309 22.05 -16.05 -10.72
N TYR A 310 21.13 -16.83 -10.15
CA TYR A 310 20.27 -17.70 -10.96
C TYR A 310 19.31 -16.88 -11.84
N ILE A 311 18.71 -15.82 -11.33
CA ILE A 311 17.83 -14.93 -12.09
C ILE A 311 18.62 -14.19 -13.18
N GLU A 312 19.82 -13.69 -12.88
CA GLU A 312 20.73 -13.08 -13.86
C GLU A 312 21.10 -14.06 -14.99
N TYR A 313 21.40 -15.30 -14.62
CA TYR A 313 21.66 -16.36 -15.59
C TYR A 313 20.45 -16.61 -16.50
N LEU A 314 19.25 -16.77 -15.93
CA LEU A 314 18.02 -16.97 -16.71
C LEU A 314 17.72 -15.78 -17.62
N ALA A 315 17.89 -14.56 -17.14
CA ALA A 315 17.71 -13.35 -17.93
C ALA A 315 18.66 -13.32 -19.14
N SER A 316 19.92 -13.72 -18.93
CA SER A 316 20.92 -13.83 -20.01
C SER A 316 20.56 -14.92 -21.03
N GLU A 317 20.16 -16.11 -20.57
CA GLU A 317 19.80 -17.24 -21.45
C GLU A 317 18.56 -16.94 -22.29
N THR A 318 17.59 -16.23 -21.72
CA THR A 318 16.35 -15.88 -22.42
C THR A 318 16.45 -14.60 -23.25
N GLY A 319 17.54 -13.85 -23.12
CA GLY A 319 17.71 -12.54 -23.74
C GLY A 319 16.77 -11.47 -23.14
N PHE A 320 16.23 -11.71 -21.95
CA PHE A 320 15.33 -10.79 -21.28
C PHE A 320 16.10 -9.83 -20.37
N GLY A 321 16.05 -8.54 -20.66
CA GLY A 321 16.80 -7.50 -19.93
C GLY A 321 16.27 -7.28 -18.51
N MET A 322 16.72 -8.10 -17.56
CA MET A 322 16.38 -7.98 -16.14
C MET A 322 17.63 -7.74 -15.30
N ALA A 323 17.54 -6.83 -14.33
CA ALA A 323 18.54 -6.67 -13.28
C ALA A 323 18.04 -7.36 -12.01
N ALA A 324 18.91 -8.17 -11.38
CA ALA A 324 18.61 -8.77 -10.10
C ALA A 324 19.48 -8.15 -8.99
N ARG A 325 18.94 -8.05 -7.78
CA ARG A 325 19.67 -7.57 -6.61
C ARG A 325 19.14 -8.22 -5.34
N GLN A 326 20.03 -8.43 -4.38
CA GLN A 326 19.61 -8.80 -3.03
C GLN A 326 19.11 -7.57 -2.28
N GLY A 327 17.97 -7.70 -1.63
CA GLY A 327 17.39 -6.63 -0.81
C GLY A 327 15.88 -6.79 -0.63
N VAL A 328 15.37 -6.07 0.36
CA VAL A 328 13.92 -5.99 0.62
C VAL A 328 13.38 -4.78 -0.15
N TYR A 329 12.31 -5.02 -0.89
CA TYR A 329 11.44 -3.97 -1.42
C TYR A 329 10.08 -4.14 -0.75
N SER A 330 9.56 -3.08 -0.15
CA SER A 330 8.26 -3.15 0.56
C SER A 330 7.12 -3.31 -0.45
N SER A 331 6.60 -4.51 -0.54
CA SER A 331 5.47 -4.90 -1.39
C SER A 331 4.87 -6.20 -0.83
N ASP A 332 3.87 -6.81 -1.48
CA ASP A 332 3.17 -8.01 -1.02
C ASP A 332 4.06 -9.23 -0.74
N SER A 333 5.30 -9.25 -1.23
CA SER A 333 6.30 -10.25 -0.85
C SER A 333 6.82 -10.10 0.58
N THR A 334 6.72 -8.92 1.19
CA THR A 334 7.28 -8.65 2.54
C THR A 334 6.70 -9.56 3.62
N PRO A 335 5.36 -9.76 3.74
CA PRO A 335 4.80 -10.67 4.74
C PRO A 335 5.24 -12.13 4.59
N PHE A 336 5.54 -12.58 3.35
CA PHE A 336 6.10 -13.91 3.11
C PHE A 336 7.56 -13.98 3.58
N ALA A 337 8.36 -12.97 3.26
CA ALA A 337 9.75 -12.88 3.70
C ALA A 337 9.87 -12.84 5.23
N ASP A 338 8.95 -12.18 5.93
CA ASP A 338 8.86 -12.16 7.40
C ASP A 338 8.58 -13.55 8.00
N LYS A 339 8.02 -14.47 7.22
CA LYS A 339 7.82 -15.89 7.57
C LYS A 339 8.94 -16.82 7.07
N GLY A 340 9.96 -16.27 6.41
CA GLY A 340 11.14 -17.03 5.93
C GLY A 340 10.96 -17.67 4.57
N ILE A 341 10.06 -17.17 3.72
CA ILE A 341 9.77 -17.65 2.37
C ILE A 341 10.44 -16.76 1.34
#